data_225f162316df74802e66c120040994df
#
_entry.id   225f162316df74802e66c120040994df
#
_cell.length_a   1.000
_cell.length_b   1.000
_cell.length_c   1.000
_cell.angle_alpha   90.00
_cell.angle_beta   90.00
_cell.angle_gamma   90.00
#
_symmetry.space_group_name_H-M   'P 1'
#
loop_
_entity.id
_entity.type
_entity.pdbx_description
1 polymer ?
#
loop_
_entity_poly.entity_id
_entity_poly.type
_entity_poly.pdbx_seq_one_letter_code
_entity_poly.pdbx_strand_id
1 'polypeptide(L)'
;LNNKNIFAVEDMLENRDMPQECKNLLVKMPDLFGGIETITYVKEQTTNKRALKALERLEKIYEILSVSGLEDHITFDLGLLSHYEYYTGVIFKAYTYGTGDAIVTGGRYDNLVEQFGKKTPAVGFALLLDQLMEALRSQEIPIEAQEKDYLILYRSANRKKALEMAKSYRTDNQPARLLRKDAQTPLSEYIAYGKRNEVSKLLYIDDTGEISEFDLSEM
;
A
#
# COMPACT_ATOMS: atom_id res chain seq x y z
N LEU A 1 -1.67 4.35 25.28
CA LEU A 1 -0.97 5.13 24.25
C LEU A 1 -1.91 5.50 23.09
N ASN A 2 -2.53 4.54 22.41
CA ASN A 2 -3.42 4.80 21.25
C ASN A 2 -4.50 5.87 21.48
N ASN A 3 -5.05 5.95 22.68
CA ASN A 3 -6.10 6.92 23.04
C ASN A 3 -5.52 8.26 23.51
N LYS A 4 -4.20 8.44 23.43
CA LYS A 4 -3.47 9.64 23.91
C LYS A 4 -3.83 10.05 25.34
N ASN A 5 -4.16 9.08 26.18
CA ASN A 5 -4.53 9.33 27.60
C ASN A 5 -3.27 9.26 28.47
N ILE A 6 -2.66 10.42 28.69
CA ILE A 6 -1.44 10.58 29.51
C ILE A 6 -1.68 10.13 30.95
N PHE A 7 -2.79 10.50 31.56
CA PHE A 7 -3.10 10.13 32.95
C PHE A 7 -3.16 8.62 33.15
N ALA A 8 -3.72 7.87 32.19
CA ALA A 8 -3.72 6.42 32.26
C ALA A 8 -2.31 5.83 32.10
N VAL A 9 -1.43 6.47 31.36
CA VAL A 9 -0.03 6.04 31.23
C VAL A 9 0.72 6.30 32.52
N GLU A 10 0.53 7.47 33.14
CA GLU A 10 1.13 7.81 34.44
C GLU A 10 0.70 6.82 35.53
N ASP A 11 -0.59 6.57 35.68
CA ASP A 11 -1.13 5.61 36.64
C ASP A 11 -0.56 4.20 36.46
N MET A 12 -0.49 3.72 35.22
CA MET A 12 0.11 2.43 34.90
C MET A 12 1.60 2.33 35.22
N LEU A 13 2.33 3.45 35.20
CA LEU A 13 3.77 3.50 35.45
C LEU A 13 4.13 3.81 36.89
N GLU A 14 3.18 4.32 37.70
CA GLU A 14 3.43 4.76 39.08
C GLU A 14 4.11 3.67 39.95
N ASN A 15 3.58 2.46 39.88
CA ASN A 15 4.02 1.32 40.69
C ASN A 15 4.99 0.38 39.91
N ARG A 16 5.51 0.79 38.77
CA ARG A 16 6.47 -0.02 38.01
C ARG A 16 7.91 0.29 38.42
N ASP A 17 8.67 -0.78 38.68
CA ASP A 17 10.11 -0.68 38.93
C ASP A 17 10.85 -0.51 37.60
N MET A 18 11.16 0.74 37.27
CA MET A 18 11.92 1.12 36.07
C MET A 18 12.61 2.49 36.28
N PRO A 19 13.70 2.77 35.54
CA PRO A 19 14.37 4.08 35.59
C PRO A 19 13.42 5.24 35.33
N GLN A 20 13.57 6.33 36.08
CA GLN A 20 12.73 7.51 35.97
C GLN A 20 12.76 8.13 34.57
N GLU A 21 13.90 8.09 33.89
CA GLU A 21 14.07 8.55 32.50
C GLU A 21 13.15 7.77 31.55
N CYS A 22 13.04 6.44 31.74
CA CYS A 22 12.13 5.61 30.94
C CYS A 22 10.65 5.98 31.22
N LYS A 23 10.28 6.21 32.50
CA LYS A 23 8.93 6.65 32.85
C LYS A 23 8.60 7.97 32.16
N ASN A 24 9.49 8.96 32.27
CA ASN A 24 9.29 10.27 31.66
C ASN A 24 9.13 10.19 30.13
N LEU A 25 9.90 9.33 29.47
CA LEU A 25 9.77 9.12 28.03
C LEU A 25 8.43 8.47 27.67
N LEU A 26 8.01 7.42 28.41
CA LEU A 26 6.76 6.71 28.15
C LEU A 26 5.52 7.60 28.37
N VAL A 27 5.55 8.50 29.35
CA VAL A 27 4.49 9.50 29.58
C VAL A 27 4.38 10.47 28.40
N LYS A 28 5.50 10.84 27.79
CA LYS A 28 5.53 11.74 26.63
C LYS A 28 5.16 11.05 25.31
N MET A 29 5.29 9.72 25.21
CA MET A 29 5.08 9.01 23.94
C MET A 29 3.76 9.31 23.24
N PRO A 30 2.60 9.48 23.92
CA PRO A 30 1.36 9.83 23.25
C PRO A 30 1.39 11.14 22.46
N ASP A 31 2.26 12.07 22.87
CA ASP A 31 2.42 13.40 22.26
C ASP A 31 3.61 13.47 21.28
N LEU A 32 4.39 12.40 21.19
CA LEU A 32 5.53 12.34 20.26
C LEU A 32 5.05 12.07 18.82
N PHE A 33 4.68 13.15 18.18
CA PHE A 33 4.18 13.17 16.81
C PHE A 33 4.89 14.31 16.05
N GLY A 34 5.43 14.01 14.86
CA GLY A 34 6.14 15.01 14.05
C GLY A 34 6.97 14.39 12.93
N GLY A 35 7.86 15.18 12.38
CA GLY A 35 8.81 14.76 11.36
C GLY A 35 9.97 13.93 11.92
N ILE A 36 11.06 13.90 11.17
CA ILE A 36 12.27 13.14 11.54
C ILE A 36 12.91 13.60 12.84
N GLU A 37 12.71 14.86 13.23
CA GLU A 37 13.18 15.43 14.50
C GLU A 37 12.62 14.69 15.72
N THR A 38 11.40 14.13 15.62
CA THR A 38 10.81 13.30 16.68
C THR A 38 11.64 12.05 16.94
N ILE A 39 12.14 11.41 15.88
CA ILE A 39 12.99 10.23 15.99
C ILE A 39 14.34 10.60 16.64
N THR A 40 14.96 11.70 16.20
CA THR A 40 16.22 12.19 16.74
C THR A 40 16.09 12.49 18.23
N TYR A 41 15.05 13.22 18.63
CA TYR A 41 14.77 13.51 20.04
C TYR A 41 14.70 12.25 20.90
N VAL A 42 13.94 11.24 20.48
CA VAL A 42 13.79 10.03 21.29
C VAL A 42 15.05 9.18 21.36
N LYS A 43 15.88 9.19 20.32
CA LYS A 43 17.20 8.52 20.34
C LYS A 43 18.12 9.11 21.42
N GLU A 44 18.04 10.39 21.68
CA GLU A 44 18.81 11.07 22.74
C GLU A 44 18.27 10.75 24.14
N GLN A 45 16.99 10.40 24.26
CA GLN A 45 16.31 10.15 25.53
C GLN A 45 16.32 8.66 25.96
N THR A 46 16.86 7.75 25.15
CA THR A 46 16.85 6.33 25.48
C THR A 46 18.20 5.65 25.27
N THR A 47 18.56 4.77 26.19
CA THR A 47 19.71 3.84 26.06
C THR A 47 19.28 2.42 25.74
N ASN A 48 17.98 2.18 25.58
CA ASN A 48 17.45 0.86 25.29
C ASN A 48 17.82 0.41 23.87
N LYS A 49 18.63 -0.62 23.75
CA LYS A 49 19.16 -1.12 22.47
C LYS A 49 18.07 -1.55 21.49
N ARG A 50 16.94 -2.08 21.99
CA ARG A 50 15.80 -2.48 21.11
C ARG A 50 15.09 -1.25 20.56
N ALA A 51 14.87 -0.25 21.39
CA ALA A 51 14.28 1.02 21.00
C ALA A 51 15.17 1.74 19.97
N LEU A 52 16.47 1.86 20.25
CA LEU A 52 17.44 2.47 19.32
C LEU A 52 17.42 1.78 17.96
N LYS A 53 17.44 0.45 17.92
CA LYS A 53 17.36 -0.32 16.66
C LYS A 53 16.05 -0.07 15.89
N ALA A 54 14.93 0.11 16.60
CA ALA A 54 13.65 0.42 15.97
C ALA A 54 13.66 1.83 15.39
N LEU A 55 14.20 2.82 16.10
CA LEU A 55 14.34 4.20 15.63
C LEU A 55 15.27 4.31 14.42
N GLU A 56 16.42 3.62 14.45
CA GLU A 56 17.32 3.52 13.29
C GLU A 56 16.62 2.94 12.06
N ARG A 57 15.69 1.99 12.26
CA ARG A 57 14.91 1.43 11.17
C ARG A 57 13.95 2.44 10.57
N LEU A 58 13.31 3.26 11.40
CA LEU A 58 12.42 4.34 10.95
C LEU A 58 13.20 5.42 10.20
N GLU A 59 14.37 5.83 10.70
CA GLU A 59 15.27 6.75 9.99
C GLU A 59 15.60 6.24 8.58
N LYS A 60 15.99 4.96 8.50
CA LYS A 60 16.37 4.36 7.21
C LYS A 60 15.19 4.30 6.23
N ILE A 61 13.98 4.10 6.72
CA ILE A 61 12.77 4.17 5.89
C ILE A 61 12.56 5.60 5.41
N TYR A 62 12.70 6.58 6.29
CA TYR A 62 12.58 8.00 5.94
C TYR A 62 13.60 8.40 4.86
N GLU A 63 14.88 8.04 5.03
CA GLU A 63 15.93 8.30 4.03
C GLU A 63 15.55 7.75 2.64
N ILE A 64 15.05 6.51 2.58
CA ILE A 64 14.65 5.88 1.31
C ILE A 64 13.47 6.63 0.67
N LEU A 65 12.49 7.01 1.46
CA LEU A 65 11.29 7.72 0.99
C LEU A 65 11.61 9.16 0.57
N SER A 66 12.55 9.82 1.24
CA SER A 66 13.04 11.16 0.88
C SER A 66 13.74 11.17 -0.49
N VAL A 67 14.44 10.09 -0.86
CA VAL A 67 14.98 9.96 -2.23
C VAL A 67 13.88 9.99 -3.30
N SER A 68 12.65 9.65 -2.92
CA SER A 68 11.47 9.68 -3.80
C SER A 68 10.68 10.98 -3.70
N GLY A 69 11.14 11.96 -2.90
CA GLY A 69 10.47 13.25 -2.68
C GLY A 69 9.17 13.12 -1.88
N LEU A 70 9.10 12.17 -0.94
CA LEU A 70 7.91 11.89 -0.15
C LEU A 70 8.04 12.38 1.31
N GLU A 71 9.12 13.07 1.66
CA GLU A 71 9.43 13.50 3.03
C GLU A 71 8.35 14.38 3.65
N ASP A 72 7.73 15.27 2.86
CA ASP A 72 6.68 16.19 3.31
C ASP A 72 5.34 15.45 3.60
N HIS A 73 5.23 14.20 3.19
CA HIS A 73 4.04 13.38 3.39
C HIS A 73 4.19 12.34 4.51
N ILE A 74 5.32 12.39 5.24
CA ILE A 74 5.64 11.40 6.26
C ILE A 74 5.64 12.05 7.63
N THR A 75 4.93 11.41 8.56
CA THR A 75 4.88 11.80 9.96
C THR A 75 5.12 10.58 10.84
N PHE A 76 5.87 10.76 11.90
CA PHE A 76 6.10 9.72 12.92
C PHE A 76 5.17 9.93 14.10
N ASP A 77 4.41 8.90 14.47
CA ASP A 77 3.58 8.86 15.66
C ASP A 77 4.08 7.70 16.55
N LEU A 78 4.84 8.02 17.58
CA LEU A 78 5.41 7.03 18.49
C LEU A 78 4.40 6.52 19.53
N GLY A 79 3.24 7.17 19.63
CA GLY A 79 2.10 6.69 20.38
C GLY A 79 1.23 5.67 19.65
N LEU A 80 1.45 5.51 18.33
CA LEU A 80 0.68 4.58 17.50
C LEU A 80 1.01 3.12 17.85
N LEU A 81 0.01 2.39 18.29
CA LEU A 81 0.09 0.94 18.50
C LEU A 81 -0.87 0.22 17.55
N SER A 82 -0.48 -0.96 17.12
CA SER A 82 -1.37 -1.85 16.39
C SER A 82 -2.19 -2.72 17.34
N HIS A 83 -3.46 -2.96 16.98
CA HIS A 83 -4.27 -4.00 17.62
C HIS A 83 -3.91 -5.41 17.11
N TYR A 84 -3.14 -5.51 16.03
CA TYR A 84 -2.74 -6.79 15.43
C TYR A 84 -1.39 -7.22 15.98
N GLU A 85 -1.36 -8.33 16.71
CA GLU A 85 -0.16 -8.88 17.36
C GLU A 85 0.84 -9.51 16.36
N TYR A 86 0.44 -9.74 15.11
CA TYR A 86 1.30 -10.35 14.11
C TYR A 86 2.33 -9.39 13.49
N TYR A 87 2.21 -8.08 13.69
CA TYR A 87 3.22 -7.14 13.23
C TYR A 87 4.51 -7.28 14.03
N THR A 88 5.63 -7.41 13.32
CA THR A 88 6.97 -7.57 13.90
C THR A 88 7.90 -6.40 13.63
N GLY A 89 7.43 -5.40 12.90
CA GLY A 89 8.23 -4.25 12.48
C GLY A 89 7.41 -2.97 12.40
N VAL A 90 7.72 -2.16 11.40
CA VAL A 90 7.01 -0.90 11.17
C VAL A 90 5.52 -1.15 10.93
N ILE A 91 4.71 -0.30 11.53
CA ILE A 91 3.28 -0.14 11.23
C ILE A 91 3.08 1.23 10.60
N PHE A 92 2.10 1.35 9.72
CA PHE A 92 1.80 2.62 9.07
C PHE A 92 0.31 2.76 8.81
N LYS A 93 -0.12 4.01 8.75
CA LYS A 93 -1.45 4.41 8.33
C LYS A 93 -1.33 5.54 7.33
N ALA A 94 -2.25 5.61 6.38
CA ALA A 94 -2.38 6.77 5.52
C ALA A 94 -3.71 7.47 5.78
N TYR A 95 -3.64 8.79 5.78
CA TYR A 95 -4.78 9.66 6.01
C TYR A 95 -4.93 10.63 4.84
N THR A 96 -6.13 11.11 4.63
CA THR A 96 -6.42 12.18 3.67
C THR A 96 -7.49 13.11 4.25
N TYR A 97 -7.73 14.21 3.58
CA TYR A 97 -8.79 15.13 3.97
C TYR A 97 -10.19 14.52 3.76
N GLY A 98 -11.15 14.94 4.58
CA GLY A 98 -12.56 14.58 4.44
C GLY A 98 -12.99 13.28 5.10
N THR A 99 -12.08 12.63 5.84
CA THR A 99 -12.40 11.47 6.69
C THR A 99 -11.76 11.62 8.06
N GLY A 100 -12.39 11.10 9.12
CA GLY A 100 -11.86 11.08 10.47
C GLY A 100 -10.90 9.92 10.76
N ASP A 101 -10.87 8.93 9.86
CA ASP A 101 -10.09 7.70 10.01
C ASP A 101 -9.08 7.50 8.89
N ALA A 102 -8.15 6.57 9.09
CA ALA A 102 -7.18 6.18 8.08
C ALA A 102 -7.86 5.53 6.89
N ILE A 103 -7.41 5.88 5.68
CA ILE A 103 -7.82 5.20 4.44
C ILE A 103 -6.99 3.95 4.14
N VAL A 104 -5.78 3.87 4.71
CA VAL A 104 -4.89 2.71 4.61
C VAL A 104 -4.34 2.37 5.99
N THR A 105 -4.25 1.09 6.30
CA THR A 105 -3.54 0.58 7.47
C THR A 105 -2.69 -0.61 7.09
N GLY A 106 -1.47 -0.68 7.59
CA GLY A 106 -0.55 -1.75 7.22
C GLY A 106 0.65 -1.88 8.14
N GLY A 107 1.51 -2.85 7.82
CA GLY A 107 2.74 -3.06 8.57
C GLY A 107 3.54 -4.25 8.08
N ARG A 108 4.72 -4.41 8.69
CA ARG A 108 5.63 -5.53 8.44
C ARG A 108 5.33 -6.69 9.39
N TYR A 109 5.30 -7.89 8.84
CA TYR A 109 5.12 -9.13 9.58
C TYR A 109 6.03 -10.24 9.04
N ASP A 110 6.94 -10.72 9.89
CA ASP A 110 7.97 -11.67 9.50
C ASP A 110 7.62 -13.13 9.86
N ASN A 111 6.67 -13.32 10.80
CA ASN A 111 6.37 -14.64 11.35
C ASN A 111 5.03 -15.20 10.89
N LEU A 112 4.14 -14.38 10.32
CA LEU A 112 2.79 -14.82 9.94
C LEU A 112 2.83 -15.90 8.85
N VAL A 113 3.68 -15.70 7.84
CA VAL A 113 3.81 -16.63 6.70
C VAL A 113 4.45 -17.95 7.11
N GLU A 114 5.23 -17.97 8.20
CA GLU A 114 5.85 -19.19 8.74
C GLU A 114 4.80 -20.23 9.16
N GLN A 115 3.63 -19.81 9.60
CA GLN A 115 2.50 -20.70 9.95
C GLN A 115 2.01 -21.51 8.75
N PHE A 116 2.31 -21.07 7.53
CA PHE A 116 1.99 -21.75 6.27
C PHE A 116 3.19 -22.50 5.67
N GLY A 117 4.23 -22.76 6.47
CA GLY A 117 5.35 -23.63 6.14
C GLY A 117 6.61 -22.96 5.60
N LYS A 118 6.64 -21.63 5.43
CA LYS A 118 7.85 -20.93 4.96
C LYS A 118 8.10 -19.64 5.73
N LYS A 119 9.24 -19.54 6.39
CA LYS A 119 9.68 -18.30 7.03
C LYS A 119 10.04 -17.26 5.97
N THR A 120 9.20 -16.26 5.81
CA THR A 120 9.36 -15.21 4.81
C THR A 120 8.90 -13.88 5.38
N PRO A 121 9.79 -12.87 5.44
CA PRO A 121 9.37 -11.51 5.79
C PRO A 121 8.36 -10.99 4.79
N ALA A 122 7.33 -10.33 5.29
CA ALA A 122 6.31 -9.73 4.46
C ALA A 122 5.91 -8.34 4.97
N VAL A 123 5.42 -7.53 4.07
CA VAL A 123 4.75 -6.26 4.35
C VAL A 123 3.45 -6.22 3.57
N GLY A 124 2.41 -5.70 4.18
CA GLY A 124 1.11 -5.58 3.51
C GLY A 124 0.30 -4.46 4.12
N PHE A 125 -0.77 -4.13 3.43
CA PHE A 125 -1.72 -3.13 3.90
C PHE A 125 -3.14 -3.48 3.45
N ALA A 126 -4.11 -2.91 4.17
CA ALA A 126 -5.52 -2.91 3.81
C ALA A 126 -5.92 -1.49 3.39
N LEU A 127 -6.59 -1.38 2.26
CA LEU A 127 -7.28 -0.17 1.85
C LEU A 127 -8.72 -0.23 2.40
N LEU A 128 -9.11 0.78 3.17
CA LEU A 128 -10.44 0.90 3.74
C LEU A 128 -11.34 1.62 2.73
N LEU A 129 -12.06 0.84 1.94
CA LEU A 129 -12.81 1.36 0.79
C LEU A 129 -13.87 2.37 1.21
N ASP A 130 -14.59 2.12 2.31
CA ASP A 130 -15.62 3.04 2.81
C ASP A 130 -15.02 4.41 3.15
N GLN A 131 -13.84 4.43 3.80
CA GLN A 131 -13.12 5.66 4.14
C GLN A 131 -12.61 6.38 2.89
N LEU A 132 -12.11 5.63 1.91
CA LEU A 132 -11.68 6.20 0.64
C LEU A 132 -12.86 6.83 -0.11
N MET A 133 -14.00 6.14 -0.18
CA MET A 133 -15.20 6.66 -0.84
C MET A 133 -15.73 7.92 -0.16
N GLU A 134 -15.72 7.95 1.18
CA GLU A 134 -16.10 9.14 1.94
C GLU A 134 -15.15 10.31 1.70
N ALA A 135 -13.83 10.04 1.66
CA ALA A 135 -12.83 11.05 1.33
C ALA A 135 -13.03 11.66 -0.07
N LEU A 136 -13.25 10.82 -1.09
CA LEU A 136 -13.50 11.25 -2.46
C LEU A 136 -14.75 12.12 -2.54
N ARG A 137 -15.83 11.70 -1.87
CA ARG A 137 -17.08 12.44 -1.81
C ARG A 137 -16.93 13.79 -1.11
N SER A 138 -16.24 13.81 0.04
CA SER A 138 -16.02 15.02 0.83
C SER A 138 -15.14 16.04 0.10
N GLN A 139 -14.23 15.58 -0.73
CA GLN A 139 -13.35 16.42 -1.55
C GLN A 139 -13.95 16.74 -2.93
N GLU A 140 -15.16 16.30 -3.21
CA GLU A 140 -15.85 16.49 -4.49
C GLU A 140 -15.02 15.97 -5.68
N ILE A 141 -14.20 14.92 -5.46
CA ILE A 141 -13.41 14.28 -6.50
C ILE A 141 -14.32 13.34 -7.28
N PRO A 142 -14.60 13.62 -8.57
CA PRO A 142 -15.46 12.77 -9.35
C PRO A 142 -14.81 11.39 -9.56
N ILE A 143 -15.59 10.34 -9.36
CA ILE A 143 -15.21 9.00 -9.80
C ILE A 143 -15.69 8.88 -11.23
N GLU A 144 -14.79 9.12 -12.16
CA GLU A 144 -15.07 8.87 -13.57
C GLU A 144 -15.32 7.38 -13.75
N ALA A 145 -16.44 7.03 -14.37
CA ALA A 145 -16.64 5.67 -14.84
C ALA A 145 -15.51 5.37 -15.83
N GLN A 146 -14.67 4.41 -15.52
CA GLN A 146 -13.58 4.05 -16.43
C GLN A 146 -14.17 3.74 -17.80
N GLU A 147 -13.63 4.36 -18.84
CA GLU A 147 -13.84 3.89 -20.20
C GLU A 147 -13.50 2.41 -20.26
N LYS A 148 -14.31 1.65 -21.00
CA LYS A 148 -14.13 0.21 -21.15
C LYS A 148 -12.69 -0.08 -21.57
N ASP A 149 -12.03 -1.00 -20.89
CA ASP A 149 -10.63 -1.30 -21.13
C ASP A 149 -10.40 -2.13 -22.40
N TYR A 150 -9.18 -2.07 -22.89
CA TYR A 150 -8.71 -2.89 -23.99
C TYR A 150 -8.14 -4.23 -23.48
N LEU A 151 -8.39 -5.31 -24.20
CA LEU A 151 -7.77 -6.61 -23.96
C LEU A 151 -6.75 -6.90 -25.07
N ILE A 152 -5.46 -6.87 -24.73
CA ILE A 152 -4.39 -7.25 -25.65
C ILE A 152 -4.11 -8.74 -25.45
N LEU A 153 -4.59 -9.53 -26.41
CA LEU A 153 -4.37 -10.96 -26.48
C LEU A 153 -3.13 -11.22 -27.34
N TYR A 154 -2.16 -11.97 -26.82
CA TYR A 154 -0.89 -12.16 -27.55
C TYR A 154 -0.38 -13.60 -27.47
N ARG A 155 0.32 -14.03 -28.51
CA ARG A 155 1.11 -15.28 -28.54
C ARG A 155 2.47 -15.06 -27.87
N SER A 156 3.00 -16.09 -27.24
CA SER A 156 4.24 -16.01 -26.43
C SER A 156 5.42 -15.37 -27.17
N ALA A 157 5.54 -15.58 -28.48
CA ALA A 157 6.58 -14.99 -29.34
C ALA A 157 6.51 -13.45 -29.35
N ASN A 158 5.32 -12.87 -29.24
CA ASN A 158 5.06 -11.44 -29.35
C ASN A 158 4.85 -10.71 -28.03
N ARG A 159 5.34 -11.30 -26.90
CA ARG A 159 5.23 -10.70 -25.57
C ARG A 159 5.77 -9.27 -25.51
N LYS A 160 6.94 -9.02 -26.11
CA LYS A 160 7.56 -7.68 -26.11
C LYS A 160 6.64 -6.65 -26.77
N LYS A 161 6.14 -6.96 -27.95
CA LYS A 161 5.19 -6.09 -28.68
C LYS A 161 3.92 -5.82 -27.89
N ALA A 162 3.36 -6.85 -27.23
CA ALA A 162 2.17 -6.70 -26.40
C ALA A 162 2.41 -5.79 -25.18
N LEU A 163 3.57 -5.90 -24.53
CA LEU A 163 3.94 -5.03 -23.42
C LEU A 163 4.14 -3.57 -23.84
N GLU A 164 4.79 -3.34 -24.98
CA GLU A 164 5.00 -2.00 -25.54
C GLU A 164 3.64 -1.36 -25.90
N MET A 165 2.76 -2.12 -26.53
CA MET A 165 1.40 -1.67 -26.86
C MET A 165 0.59 -1.33 -25.60
N ALA A 166 0.60 -2.20 -24.58
CA ALA A 166 -0.10 -1.93 -23.32
C ALA A 166 0.45 -0.67 -22.63
N LYS A 167 1.77 -0.46 -22.70
CA LYS A 167 2.39 0.75 -22.16
C LYS A 167 1.89 2.00 -22.88
N SER A 168 1.82 1.99 -24.21
CA SER A 168 1.30 3.12 -24.99
C SER A 168 -0.14 3.46 -24.59
N TYR A 169 -1.06 2.48 -24.60
CA TYR A 169 -2.46 2.72 -24.19
C TYR A 169 -2.57 3.32 -22.80
N ARG A 170 -1.81 2.78 -21.82
CA ARG A 170 -1.82 3.30 -20.45
C ARG A 170 -1.25 4.70 -20.31
N THR A 171 -0.29 5.06 -21.17
CA THR A 171 0.23 6.44 -21.22
C THR A 171 -0.83 7.41 -21.73
N ASP A 172 -1.71 6.96 -22.62
CA ASP A 172 -2.84 7.72 -23.15
C ASP A 172 -4.10 7.62 -22.25
N ASN A 173 -3.91 7.24 -20.98
CA ASN A 173 -4.96 7.05 -19.97
C ASN A 173 -6.04 6.02 -20.36
N GLN A 174 -5.71 5.11 -21.27
CA GLN A 174 -6.60 4.02 -21.68
C GLN A 174 -6.22 2.72 -20.97
N PRO A 175 -7.10 2.14 -20.14
CA PRO A 175 -6.81 0.90 -19.45
C PRO A 175 -6.58 -0.25 -20.45
N ALA A 176 -5.49 -0.99 -20.28
CA ALA A 176 -5.16 -2.11 -21.14
C ALA A 176 -4.75 -3.34 -20.30
N ARG A 177 -5.46 -4.44 -20.50
CA ARG A 177 -5.16 -5.76 -19.91
C ARG A 177 -4.36 -6.60 -20.90
N LEU A 178 -3.42 -7.37 -20.37
CA LEU A 178 -2.63 -8.31 -21.16
C LEU A 178 -3.05 -9.73 -20.85
N LEU A 179 -3.33 -10.52 -21.88
CA LEU A 179 -3.66 -11.94 -21.73
C LEU A 179 -2.89 -12.76 -22.75
N ARG A 180 -2.20 -13.80 -22.28
CA ARG A 180 -1.49 -14.71 -23.17
C ARG A 180 -2.47 -15.73 -23.74
N LYS A 181 -2.55 -15.81 -25.06
CA LYS A 181 -3.35 -16.83 -25.76
C LYS A 181 -2.71 -18.21 -25.60
N ASP A 182 -3.49 -19.14 -25.09
CA ASP A 182 -3.15 -20.56 -25.13
C ASP A 182 -3.29 -21.12 -26.55
N ALA A 183 -2.44 -22.11 -26.88
CA ALA A 183 -2.42 -22.68 -28.23
C ALA A 183 -3.69 -23.47 -28.57
N GLN A 184 -4.30 -24.10 -27.56
CA GLN A 184 -5.45 -24.98 -27.75
C GLN A 184 -6.80 -24.25 -27.68
N THR A 185 -6.82 -23.09 -27.03
CA THR A 185 -8.05 -22.31 -26.83
C THR A 185 -8.38 -21.48 -28.06
N PRO A 186 -9.56 -21.63 -28.66
CA PRO A 186 -9.98 -20.88 -29.82
C PRO A 186 -10.17 -19.39 -29.51
N LEU A 187 -9.97 -18.52 -30.51
CA LEU A 187 -10.11 -17.08 -30.35
C LEU A 187 -11.52 -16.65 -29.91
N SER A 188 -12.54 -17.39 -30.34
CA SER A 188 -13.93 -17.14 -29.95
C SER A 188 -14.18 -17.21 -28.44
N GLU A 189 -13.43 -18.01 -27.69
CA GLU A 189 -13.53 -18.05 -26.24
C GLU A 189 -12.96 -16.78 -25.58
N TYR A 190 -11.90 -16.22 -26.15
CA TYR A 190 -11.34 -14.95 -25.68
C TYR A 190 -12.24 -13.77 -26.02
N ILE A 191 -12.92 -13.80 -27.15
CA ILE A 191 -13.95 -12.83 -27.51
C ILE A 191 -15.12 -12.92 -26.53
N ALA A 192 -15.60 -14.13 -26.22
CA ALA A 192 -16.65 -14.34 -25.23
C ALA A 192 -16.21 -13.92 -23.80
N TYR A 193 -14.93 -14.15 -23.46
CA TYR A 193 -14.35 -13.66 -22.22
C TYR A 193 -14.34 -12.13 -22.17
N GLY A 194 -13.90 -11.45 -23.24
CA GLY A 194 -13.89 -10.01 -23.34
C GLY A 194 -15.29 -9.40 -23.14
N LYS A 195 -16.29 -9.95 -23.80
CA LYS A 195 -17.69 -9.53 -23.65
C LYS A 195 -18.21 -9.66 -22.20
N ARG A 196 -17.96 -10.81 -21.55
CA ARG A 196 -18.36 -11.06 -20.16
C ARG A 196 -17.67 -10.12 -19.16
N ASN A 197 -16.50 -9.59 -19.49
CA ASN A 197 -15.70 -8.72 -18.64
C ASN A 197 -15.75 -7.26 -19.08
N GLU A 198 -16.75 -6.89 -19.88
CA GLU A 198 -17.02 -5.52 -20.34
C GLU A 198 -15.85 -4.82 -21.03
N VAL A 199 -14.99 -5.61 -21.69
CA VAL A 199 -13.90 -5.11 -22.52
C VAL A 199 -14.48 -4.43 -23.76
N SER A 200 -14.01 -3.23 -24.09
CA SER A 200 -14.50 -2.52 -25.30
C SER A 200 -13.91 -3.08 -26.56
N LYS A 201 -12.60 -3.38 -26.55
CA LYS A 201 -11.89 -3.88 -27.71
C LYS A 201 -10.92 -5.00 -27.35
N LEU A 202 -10.87 -6.04 -28.18
CA LEU A 202 -9.86 -7.08 -28.11
C LEU A 202 -8.87 -6.89 -29.27
N LEU A 203 -7.60 -6.74 -28.92
CA LEU A 203 -6.48 -6.60 -29.85
C LEU A 203 -5.68 -7.91 -29.83
N TYR A 204 -5.76 -8.70 -30.89
CA TYR A 204 -5.05 -9.96 -30.97
C TYR A 204 -3.76 -9.84 -31.79
N ILE A 205 -2.63 -10.13 -31.16
CA ILE A 205 -1.32 -10.23 -31.81
C ILE A 205 -1.04 -11.70 -32.08
N ASP A 206 -1.06 -12.08 -33.33
CA ASP A 206 -0.85 -13.45 -33.77
C ASP A 206 0.64 -13.89 -33.73
N ASP A 207 0.96 -15.08 -34.25
CA ASP A 207 2.33 -15.60 -34.26
C ASP A 207 3.25 -14.84 -35.18
N THR A 208 2.72 -14.17 -36.23
CA THR A 208 3.49 -13.33 -37.17
C THR A 208 3.72 -11.92 -36.63
N GLY A 209 3.00 -11.56 -35.59
CA GLY A 209 2.99 -10.21 -35.03
C GLY A 209 1.96 -9.30 -35.69
N GLU A 210 1.09 -9.81 -36.56
CA GLU A 210 -0.03 -9.05 -37.06
C GLU A 210 -1.09 -8.82 -35.99
N ILE A 211 -1.75 -7.64 -36.05
CA ILE A 211 -2.73 -7.22 -35.05
C ILE A 211 -4.10 -7.24 -35.69
N SER A 212 -4.99 -8.05 -35.13
CA SER A 212 -6.42 -8.05 -35.43
C SER A 212 -7.19 -7.37 -34.31
N GLU A 213 -8.10 -6.46 -34.66
CA GLU A 213 -8.92 -5.71 -33.73
C GLU A 213 -10.39 -6.21 -33.79
N PHE A 214 -10.99 -6.42 -32.62
CA PHE A 214 -12.37 -6.83 -32.45
C PHE A 214 -13.08 -5.84 -31.53
N ASP A 215 -14.03 -5.09 -32.07
CA ASP A 215 -14.90 -4.24 -31.27
C ASP A 215 -15.93 -5.13 -30.53
N LEU A 216 -15.99 -4.98 -29.22
CA LEU A 216 -16.88 -5.75 -28.35
C LEU A 216 -17.98 -4.89 -27.71
N SER A 217 -17.98 -3.60 -28.02
CA SER A 217 -18.89 -2.61 -27.39
C SER A 217 -20.31 -2.64 -27.97
N GLU A 218 -20.50 -3.12 -29.20
CA GLU A 218 -21.78 -3.02 -29.94
C GLU A 218 -22.46 -4.37 -30.18
N MET A 219 -22.08 -5.44 -29.50
CA MET A 219 -22.70 -6.77 -29.71
C MET A 219 -23.36 -7.32 -28.46
#